data_732bdb5dbba33989aa2287565db6ddff
#
_entry.id   732bdb5dbba33989aa2287565db6ddff
#
_cell.length_a   1.000
_cell.length_b   1.000
_cell.length_c   1.000
_cell.angle_alpha   90.00
_cell.angle_beta   90.00
_cell.angle_gamma   90.00
#
_symmetry.space_group_name_H-M   'P 1'
#
loop_
_entity.id
_entity.type
_entity.pdbx_description
1 polymer ?
#
loop_
_entity_poly.entity_id
_entity_poly.type
_entity_poly.pdbx_seq_one_letter_code
_entity_poly.pdbx_strand_id
1 'polypeptide(L)'
;MTVAAHLFQTEGYDRTSIDAIAEAANKSKRSIYNHFDGKEDLFAAVIGEELNEVRCTLQPVFDRTELPTADRMKQYMIRRMEMLSESSVYKQMLINEVRHRIEPRFVDIRRLCNEFDDWEREQFKRMADEEQSHRSARSARFNSEAFADMTQMVLKSLDISFFVQGRYAQYASTFDTLIEYIVEKLVENHKI
;
A
#
# COMPACT_ATOMS: atom_id res chain seq x y z
N MET A 1 12.12 -2.83 -16.89
CA MET A 1 10.96 -2.85 -15.96
C MET A 1 9.68 -2.37 -16.66
N THR A 2 9.59 -1.19 -17.24
CA THR A 2 8.35 -0.59 -17.82
C THR A 2 7.56 -1.52 -18.77
N VAL A 3 8.23 -2.24 -19.67
CA VAL A 3 7.57 -3.19 -20.60
C VAL A 3 6.95 -4.37 -19.85
N ALA A 4 7.66 -4.92 -18.86
CA ALA A 4 7.15 -6.02 -18.06
C ALA A 4 5.94 -5.58 -17.22
N ALA A 5 6.02 -4.40 -16.59
CA ALA A 5 4.90 -3.81 -15.85
C ALA A 5 3.68 -3.66 -16.75
N HIS A 6 3.85 -3.11 -17.96
CA HIS A 6 2.75 -2.94 -18.92
C HIS A 6 2.10 -4.27 -19.32
N LEU A 7 2.90 -5.31 -19.61
CA LEU A 7 2.35 -6.62 -19.97
C LEU A 7 1.65 -7.29 -18.78
N PHE A 8 2.21 -7.23 -17.58
CA PHE A 8 1.54 -7.72 -16.38
C PHE A 8 0.23 -6.97 -16.11
N GLN A 9 0.21 -5.67 -16.39
CA GLN A 9 -0.98 -4.84 -16.25
C GLN A 9 -2.09 -5.22 -17.23
N THR A 10 -1.76 -5.39 -18.51
CA THR A 10 -2.75 -5.56 -19.58
C THR A 10 -3.21 -7.01 -19.75
N GLU A 11 -2.29 -7.95 -19.60
CA GLU A 11 -2.56 -9.37 -19.81
C GLU A 11 -2.75 -10.18 -18.52
N GLY A 12 -2.22 -9.66 -17.41
CA GLY A 12 -2.18 -10.34 -16.13
C GLY A 12 -0.98 -11.28 -16.00
N TYR A 13 -0.64 -11.63 -14.75
CA TYR A 13 0.52 -12.46 -14.44
C TYR A 13 0.51 -13.81 -15.17
N ASP A 14 -0.61 -14.54 -15.14
CA ASP A 14 -0.66 -15.92 -15.66
C ASP A 14 -0.42 -16.00 -17.17
N ARG A 15 -0.95 -15.05 -17.93
CA ARG A 15 -0.85 -15.03 -19.41
C ARG A 15 0.43 -14.42 -19.93
N THR A 16 1.13 -13.63 -19.12
CA THR A 16 2.41 -13.03 -19.49
C THR A 16 3.53 -14.06 -19.44
N SER A 17 4.36 -14.13 -20.48
CA SER A 17 5.55 -15.00 -20.53
C SER A 17 6.84 -14.19 -20.64
N ILE A 18 7.96 -14.79 -20.21
CA ILE A 18 9.30 -14.18 -20.39
C ILE A 18 9.59 -13.95 -21.88
N ASP A 19 9.12 -14.81 -22.76
CA ASP A 19 9.32 -14.67 -24.22
C ASP A 19 8.60 -13.44 -24.75
N ALA A 20 7.32 -13.22 -24.36
CA ALA A 20 6.55 -12.04 -24.74
C ALA A 20 7.19 -10.75 -24.20
N ILE A 21 7.70 -10.77 -22.96
CA ILE A 21 8.39 -9.62 -22.38
C ILE A 21 9.70 -9.33 -23.14
N ALA A 22 10.47 -10.35 -23.48
CA ALA A 22 11.71 -10.21 -24.21
C ALA A 22 11.48 -9.61 -25.61
N GLU A 23 10.49 -10.13 -26.33
CA GLU A 23 10.07 -9.65 -27.63
C GLU A 23 9.62 -8.19 -27.55
N ALA A 24 8.69 -7.86 -26.66
CA ALA A 24 8.17 -6.50 -26.49
C ALA A 24 9.24 -5.50 -26.04
N ALA A 25 10.23 -5.95 -25.25
CA ALA A 25 11.35 -5.12 -24.82
C ALA A 25 12.49 -5.02 -25.86
N ASN A 26 12.37 -5.71 -27.01
CA ASN A 26 13.44 -5.87 -28.00
C ASN A 26 14.76 -6.35 -27.38
N LYS A 27 14.67 -7.36 -26.51
CA LYS A 27 15.79 -7.99 -25.81
C LYS A 27 15.80 -9.49 -26.04
N SER A 28 16.94 -10.13 -25.85
CA SER A 28 16.98 -11.59 -25.83
C SER A 28 16.44 -12.13 -24.49
N LYS A 29 15.84 -13.30 -24.52
CA LYS A 29 15.43 -14.03 -23.32
C LYS A 29 16.60 -14.22 -22.34
N ARG A 30 17.80 -14.49 -22.87
CA ARG A 30 19.04 -14.59 -22.08
C ARG A 30 19.35 -13.29 -21.32
N SER A 31 19.08 -12.13 -21.95
CA SER A 31 19.31 -10.84 -21.30
C SER A 31 18.39 -10.66 -20.07
N ILE A 32 17.15 -11.17 -20.12
CA ILE A 32 16.23 -11.13 -18.97
C ILE A 32 16.75 -12.07 -17.87
N TYR A 33 17.11 -13.30 -18.21
CA TYR A 33 17.62 -14.27 -17.25
C TYR A 33 18.99 -13.91 -16.65
N ASN A 34 19.73 -12.96 -17.22
CA ASN A 34 20.93 -12.41 -16.58
C ASN A 34 20.61 -11.52 -15.36
N HIS A 35 19.35 -11.07 -15.20
CA HIS A 35 18.93 -10.14 -14.15
C HIS A 35 17.86 -10.71 -13.24
N PHE A 36 17.10 -11.70 -13.72
CA PHE A 36 15.96 -12.27 -13.01
C PHE A 36 15.97 -13.81 -13.14
N ASP A 37 15.75 -14.50 -12.04
CA ASP A 37 15.73 -15.96 -12.02
C ASP A 37 14.52 -16.57 -12.74
N GLY A 38 13.47 -15.76 -12.98
CA GLY A 38 12.27 -16.18 -13.67
C GLY A 38 11.18 -15.11 -13.71
N LYS A 39 10.00 -15.52 -14.14
CA LYS A 39 8.83 -14.64 -14.22
C LYS A 39 8.40 -14.12 -12.85
N GLU A 40 8.47 -14.99 -11.84
CA GLU A 40 8.14 -14.67 -10.45
C GLU A 40 9.03 -13.55 -9.90
N ASP A 41 10.34 -13.67 -10.11
CA ASP A 41 11.34 -12.71 -9.65
C ASP A 41 11.16 -11.36 -10.38
N LEU A 42 10.97 -11.39 -11.70
CA LEU A 42 10.69 -10.19 -12.49
C LEU A 42 9.37 -9.52 -12.03
N PHE A 43 8.34 -10.30 -11.72
CA PHE A 43 7.07 -9.78 -11.23
C PHE A 43 7.20 -9.17 -9.83
N ALA A 44 7.95 -9.82 -8.93
CA ALA A 44 8.27 -9.28 -7.62
C ALA A 44 9.05 -7.95 -7.72
N ALA A 45 10.00 -7.87 -8.66
CA ALA A 45 10.74 -6.63 -8.90
C ALA A 45 9.83 -5.49 -9.41
N VAL A 46 8.87 -5.78 -10.29
CA VAL A 46 7.87 -4.80 -10.75
C VAL A 46 7.02 -4.29 -9.59
N ILE A 47 6.50 -5.20 -8.75
CA ILE A 47 5.71 -4.82 -7.57
C ILE A 47 6.57 -3.99 -6.60
N GLY A 48 7.81 -4.37 -6.38
CA GLY A 48 8.73 -3.64 -5.51
C GLY A 48 8.97 -2.20 -5.99
N GLU A 49 9.11 -1.98 -7.30
CA GLU A 49 9.21 -0.63 -7.87
C GLU A 49 7.92 0.18 -7.61
N GLU A 50 6.74 -0.40 -7.86
CA GLU A 50 5.45 0.30 -7.65
C GLU A 50 5.25 0.66 -6.16
N LEU A 51 5.45 -0.28 -5.25
CA LEU A 51 5.32 -0.02 -3.81
C LEU A 51 6.33 1.03 -3.32
N ASN A 52 7.55 1.01 -3.86
CA ASN A 52 8.55 2.02 -3.56
C ASN A 52 8.17 3.41 -4.09
N GLU A 53 7.60 3.48 -5.30
CA GLU A 53 7.08 4.74 -5.87
C GLU A 53 5.96 5.31 -4.99
N VAL A 54 4.99 4.46 -4.57
CA VAL A 54 3.93 4.84 -3.63
C VAL A 54 4.54 5.38 -2.33
N ARG A 55 5.48 4.65 -1.74
CA ARG A 55 6.17 5.07 -0.51
C ARG A 55 6.88 6.41 -0.67
N CYS A 56 7.68 6.58 -1.72
CA CYS A 56 8.42 7.82 -1.98
C CYS A 56 7.49 9.02 -2.20
N THR A 57 6.34 8.81 -2.84
CA THR A 57 5.34 9.85 -3.09
C THR A 57 4.55 10.23 -1.83
N LEU A 58 4.30 9.26 -0.95
CA LEU A 58 3.51 9.47 0.27
C LEU A 58 4.35 9.88 1.48
N GLN A 59 5.63 9.52 1.54
CA GLN A 59 6.50 9.90 2.66
C GLN A 59 6.49 11.40 2.98
N PRO A 60 6.56 12.32 1.98
CA PRO A 60 6.51 13.76 2.25
C PRO A 60 5.24 14.22 2.97
N VAL A 61 4.12 13.49 2.87
CA VAL A 61 2.88 13.84 3.60
C VAL A 61 3.08 13.68 5.10
N PHE A 62 3.79 12.62 5.51
CA PHE A 62 4.11 12.38 6.92
C PHE A 62 5.14 13.39 7.46
N ASP A 63 6.04 13.86 6.61
CA ASP A 63 7.17 14.74 7.02
C ASP A 63 6.77 16.22 7.11
N ARG A 64 5.54 16.57 6.70
CA ARG A 64 4.99 17.94 6.77
C ARG A 64 4.54 18.31 8.19
N THR A 65 5.49 18.38 9.12
CA THR A 65 5.21 18.65 10.55
C THR A 65 4.63 20.04 10.82
N GLU A 66 4.65 20.95 9.84
CA GLU A 66 3.96 22.25 9.89
C GLU A 66 2.43 22.13 9.81
N LEU A 67 1.90 20.98 9.33
CA LEU A 67 0.48 20.71 9.28
C LEU A 67 0.01 19.92 10.50
N PRO A 68 -1.24 20.15 10.95
CA PRO A 68 -1.84 19.31 11.98
C PRO A 68 -1.79 17.83 11.62
N THR A 69 -1.55 16.97 12.61
CA THR A 69 -1.49 15.51 12.44
C THR A 69 -2.75 14.94 11.76
N ALA A 70 -3.93 15.49 12.13
CA ALA A 70 -5.21 15.15 11.51
C ALA A 70 -5.23 15.38 10.00
N ASP A 71 -4.73 16.53 9.55
CA ASP A 71 -4.72 16.91 8.14
C ASP A 71 -3.73 16.04 7.34
N ARG A 72 -2.57 15.74 7.92
CA ARG A 72 -1.60 14.82 7.31
C ARG A 72 -2.18 13.41 7.15
N MET A 73 -2.84 12.89 8.18
CA MET A 73 -3.47 11.57 8.14
C MET A 73 -4.56 11.52 7.06
N LYS A 74 -5.43 12.54 7.01
CA LYS A 74 -6.49 12.63 6.00
C LYS A 74 -5.90 12.68 4.58
N GLN A 75 -4.89 13.54 4.33
CA GLN A 75 -4.22 13.65 3.04
C GLN A 75 -3.56 12.33 2.65
N TYR A 76 -2.91 11.66 3.60
CA TYR A 76 -2.28 10.37 3.37
C TYR A 76 -3.29 9.33 2.90
N MET A 77 -4.38 9.14 3.64
CA MET A 77 -5.39 8.11 3.35
C MET A 77 -6.03 8.32 1.97
N ILE A 78 -6.39 9.55 1.66
CA ILE A 78 -6.99 9.89 0.35
C ILE A 78 -5.98 9.60 -0.76
N ARG A 79 -4.76 10.13 -0.64
CA ARG A 79 -3.74 10.02 -1.69
C ARG A 79 -3.24 8.59 -1.89
N ARG A 80 -3.12 7.82 -0.81
CA ARG A 80 -2.84 6.39 -0.86
C ARG A 80 -3.88 5.64 -1.69
N MET A 81 -5.15 5.89 -1.41
CA MET A 81 -6.24 5.23 -2.11
C MET A 81 -6.27 5.60 -3.60
N GLU A 82 -6.04 6.85 -3.94
CA GLU A 82 -5.92 7.31 -5.32
C GLU A 82 -4.79 6.56 -6.05
N MET A 83 -3.58 6.59 -5.52
CA MET A 83 -2.41 5.93 -6.11
C MET A 83 -2.61 4.43 -6.30
N LEU A 84 -3.06 3.72 -5.26
CA LEU A 84 -3.29 2.29 -5.34
C LEU A 84 -4.47 1.94 -6.28
N SER A 85 -5.45 2.85 -6.43
CA SER A 85 -6.54 2.67 -7.38
C SER A 85 -6.07 2.75 -8.84
N GLU A 86 -4.99 3.43 -9.12
CA GLU A 86 -4.39 3.54 -10.45
C GLU A 86 -3.41 2.40 -10.74
N SER A 87 -2.81 1.80 -9.69
CA SER A 87 -1.88 0.68 -9.85
C SER A 87 -2.63 -0.61 -10.18
N SER A 88 -2.52 -1.03 -11.43
CA SER A 88 -3.13 -2.29 -11.88
C SER A 88 -2.28 -3.51 -11.55
N VAL A 89 -0.97 -3.37 -11.40
CA VAL A 89 -0.07 -4.47 -10.97
C VAL A 89 -0.30 -4.76 -9.49
N TYR A 90 -0.46 -3.73 -8.65
CA TYR A 90 -0.86 -3.90 -7.25
C TYR A 90 -2.20 -4.65 -7.12
N LYS A 91 -3.20 -4.31 -7.94
CA LYS A 91 -4.48 -5.04 -7.99
C LYS A 91 -4.31 -6.51 -8.37
N GLN A 92 -3.48 -6.79 -9.38
CA GLN A 92 -3.18 -8.17 -9.78
C GLN A 92 -2.48 -8.95 -8.67
N MET A 93 -1.59 -8.30 -7.93
CA MET A 93 -0.96 -8.87 -6.75
C MET A 93 -1.99 -9.23 -5.69
N LEU A 94 -2.89 -8.30 -5.32
CA LEU A 94 -3.95 -8.58 -4.34
C LEU A 94 -4.87 -9.71 -4.77
N ILE A 95 -5.24 -9.78 -6.05
CA ILE A 95 -6.02 -10.89 -6.60
C ILE A 95 -5.27 -12.20 -6.46
N ASN A 96 -3.98 -12.21 -6.75
CA ASN A 96 -3.13 -13.40 -6.62
C ASN A 96 -2.95 -13.79 -5.15
N GLU A 97 -2.75 -12.83 -4.25
CA GLU A 97 -2.66 -13.09 -2.81
C GLU A 97 -3.95 -13.73 -2.25
N VAL A 98 -5.10 -13.24 -2.66
CA VAL A 98 -6.41 -13.80 -2.24
C VAL A 98 -6.65 -15.18 -2.84
N ARG A 99 -6.29 -15.41 -4.11
CA ARG A 99 -6.48 -16.70 -4.81
C ARG A 99 -5.46 -17.76 -4.43
N HIS A 100 -4.21 -17.34 -4.18
CA HIS A 100 -3.05 -18.24 -4.07
C HIS A 100 -2.33 -18.08 -2.72
N ARG A 101 -3.05 -17.82 -1.65
CA ARG A 101 -2.55 -17.51 -0.29
C ARG A 101 -1.49 -18.48 0.25
N ILE A 102 -1.22 -19.59 -0.44
CA ILE A 102 -0.35 -20.69 0.04
C ILE A 102 0.78 -21.02 -0.96
N GLU A 103 0.89 -20.34 -2.10
CA GLU A 103 1.91 -20.73 -3.08
C GLU A 103 3.31 -20.20 -2.70
N PRO A 104 4.30 -21.10 -2.56
CA PRO A 104 5.68 -20.72 -2.18
C PRO A 104 6.34 -19.75 -3.17
N ARG A 105 5.94 -19.79 -4.45
CA ARG A 105 6.51 -18.93 -5.50
C ARG A 105 6.31 -17.43 -5.28
N PHE A 106 5.36 -17.01 -4.44
CA PHE A 106 5.10 -15.59 -4.15
C PHE A 106 5.68 -15.12 -2.80
N VAL A 107 6.69 -15.82 -2.27
CA VAL A 107 7.29 -15.46 -0.97
C VAL A 107 7.91 -14.06 -0.98
N ASP A 108 8.57 -13.68 -2.07
CA ASP A 108 9.20 -12.36 -2.20
C ASP A 108 8.17 -11.25 -2.30
N ILE A 109 7.07 -11.49 -3.01
CA ILE A 109 5.97 -10.53 -3.09
C ILE A 109 5.35 -10.30 -1.72
N ARG A 110 5.09 -11.37 -0.95
CA ARG A 110 4.58 -11.23 0.42
C ARG A 110 5.54 -10.47 1.32
N ARG A 111 6.85 -10.70 1.18
CA ARG A 111 7.86 -9.95 1.93
C ARG A 111 7.79 -8.46 1.60
N LEU A 112 7.73 -8.08 0.31
CA LEU A 112 7.62 -6.69 -0.13
C LEU A 112 6.33 -6.02 0.39
N CYS A 113 5.20 -6.73 0.38
CA CYS A 113 3.95 -6.21 0.92
C CYS A 113 4.03 -6.02 2.44
N ASN A 114 4.61 -6.97 3.16
CA ASN A 114 4.80 -6.84 4.60
C ASN A 114 5.74 -5.67 4.93
N GLU A 115 6.84 -5.48 4.19
CA GLU A 115 7.74 -4.34 4.35
C GLU A 115 7.03 -2.99 4.11
N PHE A 116 6.11 -2.95 3.16
CA PHE A 116 5.27 -1.77 2.92
C PHE A 116 4.26 -1.55 4.06
N ASP A 117 3.57 -2.61 4.50
CA ASP A 117 2.64 -2.58 5.63
C ASP A 117 3.34 -2.12 6.92
N ASP A 118 4.54 -2.64 7.19
CA ASP A 118 5.36 -2.27 8.37
C ASP A 118 5.79 -0.79 8.30
N TRP A 119 6.17 -0.31 7.11
CA TRP A 119 6.47 1.10 6.91
C TRP A 119 5.25 1.99 7.18
N GLU A 120 4.07 1.66 6.67
CA GLU A 120 2.83 2.43 6.93
C GLU A 120 2.52 2.46 8.43
N ARG A 121 2.57 1.29 9.06
CA ARG A 121 2.30 1.12 10.49
C ARG A 121 3.23 2.01 11.34
N GLU A 122 4.51 2.05 11.01
CA GLU A 122 5.47 2.90 11.72
C GLU A 122 5.17 4.40 11.54
N GLN A 123 4.74 4.83 10.34
CA GLN A 123 4.32 6.22 10.14
C GLN A 123 3.08 6.56 10.98
N PHE A 124 2.08 5.68 11.05
CA PHE A 124 0.87 5.91 11.86
C PHE A 124 1.21 5.97 13.35
N LYS A 125 2.09 5.09 13.81
CA LYS A 125 2.59 5.11 15.19
C LYS A 125 3.30 6.42 15.49
N ARG A 126 4.22 6.85 14.63
CA ARG A 126 4.95 8.13 14.78
C ARG A 126 4.01 9.32 14.88
N MET A 127 2.99 9.38 14.03
CA MET A 127 1.97 10.43 14.08
C MET A 127 1.16 10.41 15.38
N ALA A 128 0.81 9.22 15.84
CA ALA A 128 0.08 9.05 17.10
C ALA A 128 0.93 9.45 18.32
N ASP A 129 2.22 9.10 18.32
CA ASP A 129 3.17 9.50 19.38
C ASP A 129 3.40 11.03 19.38
N GLU A 130 3.52 11.64 18.20
CA GLU A 130 3.62 13.09 18.02
C GLU A 130 2.40 13.79 18.63
N GLU A 131 1.19 13.36 18.25
CA GLU A 131 -0.06 13.91 18.80
C GLU A 131 -0.14 13.72 20.31
N GLN A 132 0.29 12.58 20.83
CA GLN A 132 0.33 12.33 22.27
C GLN A 132 1.32 13.25 23.00
N SER A 133 2.44 13.59 22.39
CA SER A 133 3.45 14.49 23.00
C SER A 133 2.93 15.90 23.23
N HIS A 134 1.97 16.33 22.43
CA HIS A 134 1.31 17.64 22.56
C HIS A 134 0.19 17.66 23.62
N ARG A 135 -0.15 16.50 24.22
CA ARG A 135 -1.22 16.38 25.21
C ARG A 135 -0.72 16.61 26.63
N SER A 136 -1.59 17.15 27.48
CA SER A 136 -1.27 17.30 28.90
C SER A 136 -1.17 15.93 29.57
N ALA A 137 -0.30 15.81 30.60
CA ALA A 137 -0.06 14.57 31.35
C ALA A 137 -1.31 13.96 32.05
N ARG A 138 -2.45 14.64 32.03
CA ARG A 138 -3.74 14.18 32.58
C ARG A 138 -4.64 13.48 31.57
N SER A 139 -4.32 13.51 30.28
CA SER A 139 -5.09 12.79 29.27
C SER A 139 -4.81 11.28 29.39
N ALA A 140 -5.86 10.46 29.24
CA ALA A 140 -5.70 9.01 29.21
C ALA A 140 -4.62 8.63 28.19
N ARG A 141 -3.75 7.68 28.54
CA ARG A 141 -2.70 7.20 27.63
C ARG A 141 -3.35 6.61 26.39
N PHE A 142 -3.18 7.30 25.29
CA PHE A 142 -3.54 6.80 23.98
C PHE A 142 -2.55 5.70 23.59
N ASN A 143 -3.03 4.55 23.14
CA ASN A 143 -2.16 3.47 22.72
C ASN A 143 -1.81 3.62 21.24
N SER A 144 -0.67 4.24 20.95
CA SER A 144 -0.19 4.51 19.59
C SER A 144 0.03 3.24 18.77
N GLU A 145 0.47 2.15 19.40
CA GLU A 145 0.62 0.84 18.78
C GLU A 145 -0.74 0.30 18.32
N ALA A 146 -1.72 0.26 19.22
CA ALA A 146 -3.06 -0.23 18.89
C ALA A 146 -3.72 0.64 17.79
N PHE A 147 -3.49 1.96 17.83
CA PHE A 147 -3.99 2.85 16.78
C PHE A 147 -3.37 2.53 15.42
N ALA A 148 -2.05 2.36 15.37
CA ALA A 148 -1.33 2.01 14.15
C ALA A 148 -1.79 0.66 13.58
N ASP A 149 -1.88 -0.37 14.43
CA ASP A 149 -2.35 -1.70 14.06
C ASP A 149 -3.77 -1.69 13.52
N MET A 150 -4.69 -0.98 14.20
CA MET A 150 -6.10 -0.86 13.76
C MET A 150 -6.19 -0.14 12.42
N THR A 151 -5.48 0.98 12.26
CA THR A 151 -5.49 1.77 11.03
C THR A 151 -4.98 0.92 9.86
N GLN A 152 -3.86 0.24 10.03
CA GLN A 152 -3.28 -0.65 9.03
C GLN A 152 -4.24 -1.79 8.65
N MET A 153 -4.84 -2.45 9.63
CA MET A 153 -5.78 -3.54 9.40
C MET A 153 -7.02 -3.08 8.61
N VAL A 154 -7.53 -1.89 8.91
CA VAL A 154 -8.66 -1.30 8.19
C VAL A 154 -8.29 -0.99 6.75
N LEU A 155 -7.16 -0.31 6.51
CA LEU A 155 -6.71 0.02 5.15
C LEU A 155 -6.50 -1.24 4.30
N LYS A 156 -5.85 -2.26 4.84
CA LYS A 156 -5.64 -3.54 4.15
C LYS A 156 -6.95 -4.25 3.81
N SER A 157 -7.94 -4.17 4.69
CA SER A 157 -9.28 -4.73 4.43
C SER A 157 -10.02 -3.95 3.32
N LEU A 158 -9.83 -2.64 3.25
CA LEU A 158 -10.38 -1.80 2.20
C LEU A 158 -9.74 -2.08 0.84
N ASP A 159 -8.43 -2.29 0.77
CA ASP A 159 -7.74 -2.65 -0.47
C ASP A 159 -8.37 -3.89 -1.12
N ILE A 160 -8.67 -4.92 -0.34
CA ILE A 160 -9.35 -6.13 -0.83
C ILE A 160 -10.78 -5.79 -1.32
N SER A 161 -11.56 -5.06 -0.52
CA SER A 161 -12.94 -4.71 -0.87
C SER A 161 -13.01 -3.84 -2.11
N PHE A 162 -12.13 -2.87 -2.23
CA PHE A 162 -12.16 -1.89 -3.31
C PHE A 162 -11.55 -2.43 -4.60
N PHE A 163 -10.37 -3.03 -4.52
CA PHE A 163 -9.60 -3.40 -5.70
C PHE A 163 -9.85 -4.82 -6.19
N VAL A 164 -10.09 -5.76 -5.27
CA VAL A 164 -10.37 -7.16 -5.66
C VAL A 164 -11.85 -7.39 -5.91
N GLN A 165 -12.73 -6.82 -5.06
CA GLN A 165 -14.18 -7.00 -5.18
C GLN A 165 -14.86 -5.93 -6.03
N GLY A 166 -14.13 -4.89 -6.47
CA GLY A 166 -14.65 -3.82 -7.31
C GLY A 166 -15.70 -2.91 -6.65
N ARG A 167 -15.70 -2.82 -5.31
CA ARG A 167 -16.74 -2.13 -4.54
C ARG A 167 -16.44 -0.64 -4.27
N TYR A 168 -15.40 -0.08 -4.90
CA TYR A 168 -14.99 1.31 -4.64
C TYR A 168 -16.14 2.31 -4.79
N ALA A 169 -16.87 2.26 -5.91
CA ALA A 169 -17.98 3.20 -6.15
C ALA A 169 -19.10 3.06 -5.11
N GLN A 170 -19.33 1.84 -4.58
CA GLN A 170 -20.34 1.58 -3.56
C GLN A 170 -19.99 2.20 -2.20
N TYR A 171 -18.70 2.26 -1.87
CA TYR A 171 -18.22 2.65 -0.55
C TYR A 171 -17.44 3.97 -0.51
N ALA A 172 -17.36 4.71 -1.62
CA ALA A 172 -16.60 5.96 -1.67
C ALA A 172 -17.03 6.96 -0.58
N SER A 173 -18.35 7.19 -0.41
CA SER A 173 -18.87 8.06 0.65
C SER A 173 -18.64 7.50 2.07
N THR A 174 -18.64 6.18 2.21
CA THR A 174 -18.35 5.52 3.49
C THR A 174 -16.86 5.64 3.82
N PHE A 175 -16.00 5.68 2.81
CA PHE A 175 -14.56 5.87 3.00
C PHE A 175 -14.24 7.24 3.60
N ASP A 176 -14.87 8.31 3.10
CA ASP A 176 -14.71 9.65 3.69
C ASP A 176 -15.12 9.66 5.17
N THR A 177 -16.27 9.07 5.50
CA THR A 177 -16.73 8.93 6.88
C THR A 177 -15.75 8.12 7.74
N LEU A 178 -15.18 7.04 7.20
CA LEU A 178 -14.17 6.24 7.90
C LEU A 178 -12.90 7.03 8.19
N ILE A 179 -12.43 7.81 7.21
CA ILE A 179 -11.28 8.72 7.41
C ILE A 179 -11.57 9.68 8.55
N GLU A 180 -12.75 10.30 8.57
CA GLU A 180 -13.16 11.22 9.63
C GLU A 180 -13.13 10.53 11.00
N TYR A 181 -13.67 9.32 11.14
CA TYR A 181 -13.61 8.56 12.39
C TYR A 181 -12.19 8.23 12.85
N ILE A 182 -11.30 7.81 11.94
CA ILE A 182 -9.90 7.51 12.28
C ILE A 182 -9.19 8.77 12.74
N VAL A 183 -9.35 9.87 11.99
CA VAL A 183 -8.76 11.17 12.32
C VAL A 183 -9.31 11.72 13.63
N GLU A 184 -10.62 11.61 13.85
CA GLU A 184 -11.27 12.04 15.09
C GLU A 184 -10.71 11.27 16.29
N LYS A 185 -10.52 9.96 16.20
CA LYS A 185 -9.89 9.15 17.26
C LYS A 185 -8.44 9.51 17.53
N LEU A 186 -7.72 9.95 16.50
CA LEU A 186 -6.36 10.46 16.67
C LEU A 186 -6.35 11.77 17.47
N VAL A 187 -7.37 12.64 17.28
CA VAL A 187 -7.41 14.01 17.81
C VAL A 187 -8.36 14.16 19.02
N GLU A 188 -9.43 13.36 19.14
CA GLU A 188 -10.57 13.53 20.06
C GLU A 188 -10.30 13.43 21.55
N ASN A 189 -9.12 13.03 22.01
CA ASN A 189 -8.82 13.07 23.43
C ASN A 189 -8.59 14.50 23.98
N HIS A 190 -9.04 15.53 23.25
CA HIS A 190 -8.99 16.94 23.69
C HIS A 190 -10.26 17.42 24.45
N LYS A 191 -11.31 16.58 24.54
CA LYS A 191 -12.58 16.99 25.18
C LYS A 191 -12.96 16.09 26.35
N ILE A 192 -12.21 16.11 27.43
CA ILE A 192 -12.72 15.84 28.81
C ILE A 192 -12.01 16.77 29.79
#